data_2d831c981fa6c9b0168e0ec0e79621e5
#
_entry.id   2d831c981fa6c9b0168e0ec0e79621e5
#
_cell.length_a   1.000
_cell.length_b   1.000
_cell.length_c   1.000
_cell.angle_alpha   90.00
_cell.angle_beta   90.00
_cell.angle_gamma   90.00
#
_symmetry.space_group_name_H-M   'P 1'
#
loop_
_entity.id
_entity.type
_entity.pdbx_description
1 polymer ?
#
loop_
_entity_poly.entity_id
_entity_poly.type
_entity_poly.pdbx_seq_one_letter_code
_entity_poly.pdbx_strand_id
1 'polypeptide(L)'
;MSNSERGSPSENLINSLLQHYQTGRLSDAEKLAVEITREFPKHQFAWKVLGVLLEARGSKTEAVEANQTAVTLSPQDAEAHNNLGNTLKELGRLKEAETSYNQAIALMPNYAEAYCNLGITLHGLGKLDKSEASYNQAIALKPELAEAHINLGITLQELGRLKEAETSYNQAITLMPDDAEAYCNLGNVLKELGRLNDAETSFTKAIALMPNFAEAHSNLGVVFQELGRLEESKASFTKAIALMPNFMDAARNLVKLPVGQVDSYSLNLCENVFGTLDNSLEHQIKYFFFQGNLLKHRGFLDQSFGMFCKANKLKLGLSKDNLKVAAKKNIDSLMRIKKWVPSLPQLAGKGLTKLFIMGPSKSGKSSLEHILSKSSYVKTLYETIEHNKLLRDNGYREDTNELLFENLFSQSEGRLLDEGYEVVTCTNPGSIFYSDYLIDMLANTYFIVIKRDLKDVSPEIFTTEYKTENIHSCDANEISNYLDVYYRICQSLTLKVPERCLTVSFEDIVKAPEYLVGQVSELIGRALNVKYSEQDNASLEYESLFRTQYATMITQSKK
;
A
#
# COMPACT_ATOMS: atom_id res chain seq x y z
N MET A 1 43.86 50.47 2.39
CA MET A 1 44.46 49.13 2.48
C MET A 1 43.38 48.13 2.24
N SER A 2 43.43 47.38 1.16
CA SER A 2 42.41 46.41 0.75
C SER A 2 42.36 45.26 1.78
N ASN A 3 41.15 44.80 2.14
CA ASN A 3 40.87 43.72 3.12
C ASN A 3 41.48 42.33 2.75
N SER A 4 42.36 42.25 1.76
CA SER A 4 42.91 41.00 1.20
C SER A 4 44.15 40.43 1.87
N GLU A 5 44.68 41.09 2.91
CA GLU A 5 45.97 40.71 3.57
C GLU A 5 45.85 40.42 5.09
N ARG A 6 44.61 40.32 5.64
CA ARG A 6 44.50 39.86 7.02
C ARG A 6 44.73 38.35 7.05
N GLY A 7 45.71 37.93 7.88
CA GLY A 7 46.03 36.52 8.13
C GLY A 7 44.86 35.71 8.66
N SER A 8 45.05 34.46 9.01
CA SER A 8 44.01 33.58 9.60
C SER A 8 43.46 34.17 10.92
N PRO A 9 42.17 33.88 11.25
CA PRO A 9 41.63 34.24 12.54
C PRO A 9 42.45 33.62 13.68
N SER A 10 42.48 34.27 14.86
CA SER A 10 43.21 33.72 16.00
C SER A 10 42.60 32.38 16.46
N GLU A 11 43.43 31.49 17.00
CA GLU A 11 42.96 30.21 17.57
C GLU A 11 41.89 30.42 18.64
N ASN A 12 42.00 31.47 19.45
CA ASN A 12 41.00 31.82 20.47
C ASN A 12 39.63 32.14 19.85
N LEU A 13 39.60 32.79 18.69
CA LEU A 13 38.36 33.13 18.01
C LEU A 13 37.68 31.88 17.44
N ILE A 14 38.46 30.98 16.86
CA ILE A 14 37.96 29.67 16.36
C ILE A 14 37.48 28.77 17.50
N ASN A 15 38.24 28.70 18.60
CA ASN A 15 37.85 27.95 19.79
C ASN A 15 36.55 28.49 20.41
N SER A 16 36.37 29.81 20.43
CA SER A 16 35.13 30.44 20.89
C SER A 16 33.95 30.07 19.99
N LEU A 17 34.14 30.07 18.66
CA LEU A 17 33.12 29.62 17.70
C LEU A 17 32.72 28.16 17.95
N LEU A 18 33.68 27.27 18.07
CA LEU A 18 33.46 25.86 18.39
C LEU A 18 32.75 25.68 19.73
N GLN A 19 33.18 26.42 20.77
CA GLN A 19 32.56 26.35 22.09
C GLN A 19 31.10 26.80 22.05
N HIS A 20 30.77 27.90 21.36
CA HIS A 20 29.39 28.34 21.20
C HIS A 20 28.54 27.27 20.46
N TYR A 21 29.08 26.72 19.38
CA TYR A 21 28.41 25.66 18.62
C TYR A 21 28.19 24.41 19.49
N GLN A 22 29.22 23.89 20.15
CA GLN A 22 29.13 22.67 20.98
C GLN A 22 28.24 22.83 22.22
N THR A 23 28.15 24.04 22.77
CA THR A 23 27.28 24.33 23.93
C THR A 23 25.85 24.69 23.55
N GLY A 24 25.48 24.58 22.25
CA GLY A 24 24.13 24.87 21.76
C GLY A 24 23.76 26.36 21.73
N ARG A 25 24.71 27.27 21.93
CA ARG A 25 24.51 28.71 21.79
C ARG A 25 24.54 29.13 20.32
N LEU A 26 23.60 28.61 19.56
CA LEU A 26 23.60 28.70 18.09
C LEU A 26 23.56 30.15 17.59
N SER A 27 22.82 31.05 18.26
CA SER A 27 22.75 32.48 17.89
C SER A 27 24.09 33.21 18.08
N ASP A 28 24.84 32.88 19.14
CA ASP A 28 26.15 33.48 19.38
C ASP A 28 27.21 32.91 18.43
N ALA A 29 27.12 31.60 18.15
CA ALA A 29 27.93 30.93 17.14
C ALA A 29 27.74 31.55 15.76
N GLU A 30 26.49 31.79 15.36
CA GLU A 30 26.16 32.39 14.06
C GLU A 30 26.72 33.80 13.91
N LYS A 31 26.51 34.68 14.92
CA LYS A 31 27.06 36.03 14.91
C LYS A 31 28.57 36.01 14.73
N LEU A 32 29.24 35.14 15.51
CA LEU A 32 30.68 35.01 15.46
C LEU A 32 31.15 34.42 14.11
N ALA A 33 30.45 33.45 13.56
CA ALA A 33 30.76 32.89 12.24
C ALA A 33 30.63 33.95 11.13
N VAL A 34 29.56 34.77 11.14
CA VAL A 34 29.38 35.91 10.22
C VAL A 34 30.50 36.94 10.36
N GLU A 35 30.91 37.27 11.58
CA GLU A 35 32.02 38.20 11.83
C GLU A 35 33.34 37.64 11.25
N ILE A 36 33.63 36.36 11.53
CA ILE A 36 34.84 35.70 11.03
C ILE A 36 34.82 35.63 9.49
N THR A 37 33.72 35.24 8.88
CA THR A 37 33.63 35.14 7.40
C THR A 37 33.74 36.49 6.73
N ARG A 38 33.29 37.57 7.37
CA ARG A 38 33.46 38.95 6.89
C ARG A 38 34.90 39.44 6.99
N GLU A 39 35.57 39.15 8.13
CA GLU A 39 36.96 39.59 8.35
C GLU A 39 37.98 38.69 7.64
N PHE A 40 37.70 37.39 7.58
CA PHE A 40 38.57 36.35 6.99
C PHE A 40 37.81 35.54 5.93
N PRO A 41 37.48 36.16 4.79
CA PRO A 41 36.62 35.51 3.76
C PRO A 41 37.22 34.26 3.15
N LYS A 42 38.52 34.01 3.31
CA LYS A 42 39.20 32.79 2.85
C LYS A 42 39.31 31.69 3.91
N HIS A 43 38.73 31.89 5.09
CA HIS A 43 38.76 30.89 6.16
C HIS A 43 37.64 29.88 6.01
N GLN A 44 37.92 28.76 5.35
CA GLN A 44 36.97 27.72 4.96
C GLN A 44 36.13 27.19 6.12
N PHE A 45 36.76 26.89 7.28
CA PHE A 45 36.08 26.32 8.43
C PHE A 45 34.92 27.21 8.95
N ALA A 46 35.14 28.55 8.97
CA ALA A 46 34.11 29.48 9.40
C ALA A 46 32.86 29.45 8.44
N TRP A 47 33.10 29.33 7.15
CA TRP A 47 32.02 29.16 6.16
C TRP A 47 31.29 27.83 6.34
N LYS A 48 32.03 26.74 6.62
CA LYS A 48 31.41 25.41 6.87
C LYS A 48 30.51 25.45 8.12
N VAL A 49 30.98 26.06 9.23
CA VAL A 49 30.19 26.22 10.45
C VAL A 49 28.97 27.15 10.20
N LEU A 50 29.19 28.25 9.48
CA LEU A 50 28.09 29.17 9.15
C LEU A 50 26.99 28.47 8.34
N GLY A 51 27.36 27.65 7.37
CA GLY A 51 26.40 26.88 6.56
C GLY A 51 25.50 25.98 7.42
N VAL A 52 26.09 25.24 8.37
CA VAL A 52 25.33 24.37 9.31
C VAL A 52 24.42 25.20 10.23
N LEU A 53 24.90 26.36 10.73
CA LEU A 53 24.09 27.22 11.59
C LEU A 53 22.92 27.87 10.85
N LEU A 54 23.11 28.29 9.61
CA LEU A 54 22.07 28.84 8.75
C LEU A 54 21.02 27.78 8.40
N GLU A 55 21.44 26.54 8.15
CA GLU A 55 20.55 25.40 7.95
C GLU A 55 19.68 25.15 9.19
N ALA A 56 20.30 25.08 10.38
CA ALA A 56 19.59 24.91 11.66
C ALA A 56 18.57 26.04 11.94
N ARG A 57 18.85 27.26 11.47
CA ARG A 57 17.92 28.40 11.54
C ARG A 57 16.80 28.34 10.49
N GLY A 58 16.90 27.48 9.48
CA GLY A 58 15.96 27.37 8.37
C GLY A 58 16.25 28.32 7.19
N SER A 59 17.39 29.06 7.20
CA SER A 59 17.84 29.95 6.12
C SER A 59 18.55 29.15 5.01
N LYS A 60 17.81 28.22 4.38
CA LYS A 60 18.37 27.21 3.47
C LYS A 60 19.13 27.81 2.28
N THR A 61 18.65 28.89 1.69
CA THR A 61 19.32 29.56 0.55
C THR A 61 20.67 30.13 0.95
N GLU A 62 20.74 30.86 2.08
CA GLU A 62 21.98 31.41 2.62
C GLU A 62 22.96 30.29 3.03
N ALA A 63 22.43 29.17 3.54
CA ALA A 63 23.23 28.01 3.91
C ALA A 63 23.89 27.36 2.67
N VAL A 64 23.20 27.29 1.51
CA VAL A 64 23.81 26.82 0.25
C VAL A 64 24.97 27.72 -0.16
N GLU A 65 24.81 29.05 -0.09
CA GLU A 65 25.87 29.98 -0.46
C GLU A 65 27.09 29.83 0.45
N ALA A 66 26.89 29.68 1.76
CA ALA A 66 27.96 29.46 2.72
C ALA A 66 28.67 28.11 2.49
N ASN A 67 27.92 27.02 2.31
CA ASN A 67 28.48 25.69 2.05
C ASN A 67 29.18 25.62 0.68
N GLN A 68 28.65 26.29 -0.35
CA GLN A 68 29.29 26.40 -1.67
C GLN A 68 30.61 27.17 -1.57
N THR A 69 30.67 28.21 -0.74
CA THR A 69 31.90 28.96 -0.48
C THR A 69 32.92 28.08 0.25
N ALA A 70 32.48 27.31 1.26
CA ALA A 70 33.34 26.37 1.96
C ALA A 70 33.97 25.33 1.03
N VAL A 71 33.16 24.74 0.14
CA VAL A 71 33.62 23.79 -0.91
C VAL A 71 34.59 24.45 -1.88
N THR A 72 34.32 25.69 -2.29
CA THR A 72 35.20 26.45 -3.21
C THR A 72 36.55 26.72 -2.59
N LEU A 73 36.57 27.03 -1.32
CA LEU A 73 37.82 27.31 -0.55
C LEU A 73 38.62 26.04 -0.25
N SER A 74 37.95 24.92 -0.05
CA SER A 74 38.56 23.61 0.18
C SER A 74 37.85 22.49 -0.60
N PRO A 75 38.16 22.33 -1.88
CA PRO A 75 37.54 21.32 -2.74
C PRO A 75 37.82 19.86 -2.31
N GLN A 76 38.78 19.65 -1.41
CA GLN A 76 39.16 18.32 -0.91
C GLN A 76 38.52 18.01 0.47
N ASP A 77 37.64 18.87 0.99
CA ASP A 77 36.93 18.63 2.24
C ASP A 77 35.63 17.84 1.99
N ALA A 78 35.67 16.52 2.29
CA ALA A 78 34.53 15.63 2.13
C ALA A 78 33.33 16.06 2.98
N GLU A 79 33.53 16.56 4.19
CA GLU A 79 32.46 17.05 5.06
C GLU A 79 31.78 18.29 4.48
N ALA A 80 32.54 19.21 3.87
CA ALA A 80 31.98 20.40 3.23
C ALA A 80 31.07 20.01 2.05
N HIS A 81 31.47 19.02 1.25
CA HIS A 81 30.63 18.48 0.18
C HIS A 81 29.38 17.78 0.72
N ASN A 82 29.48 17.00 1.80
CA ASN A 82 28.33 16.37 2.45
C ASN A 82 27.35 17.43 2.99
N ASN A 83 27.84 18.48 3.66
CA ASN A 83 26.99 19.56 4.17
C ASN A 83 26.29 20.33 3.04
N LEU A 84 26.98 20.60 1.93
CA LEU A 84 26.36 21.18 0.75
C LEU A 84 25.26 20.26 0.20
N GLY A 85 25.50 18.94 0.15
CA GLY A 85 24.53 17.94 -0.23
C GLY A 85 23.28 17.96 0.65
N ASN A 86 23.44 18.04 1.98
CA ASN A 86 22.34 18.12 2.94
C ASN A 86 21.47 19.35 2.67
N THR A 87 22.06 20.53 2.56
CA THR A 87 21.32 21.77 2.34
C THR A 87 20.59 21.78 0.98
N LEU A 88 21.24 21.24 -0.07
CA LEU A 88 20.63 21.09 -1.40
C LEU A 88 19.46 20.11 -1.38
N LYS A 89 19.58 18.98 -0.67
CA LYS A 89 18.51 17.98 -0.47
C LYS A 89 17.30 18.63 0.19
N GLU A 90 17.50 19.41 1.26
CA GLU A 90 16.41 20.11 1.94
C GLU A 90 15.72 21.20 1.10
N LEU A 91 16.40 21.77 0.11
CA LEU A 91 15.82 22.67 -0.88
C LEU A 91 15.13 21.92 -2.05
N GLY A 92 15.12 20.58 -2.05
CA GLY A 92 14.59 19.79 -3.14
C GLY A 92 15.47 19.76 -4.40
N ARG A 93 16.70 20.31 -4.35
CA ARG A 93 17.69 20.30 -5.44
C ARG A 93 18.42 18.96 -5.50
N LEU A 94 17.66 17.86 -5.61
CA LEU A 94 18.15 16.50 -5.41
C LEU A 94 19.27 16.07 -6.36
N LYS A 95 19.26 16.53 -7.63
CA LYS A 95 20.34 16.20 -8.58
C LYS A 95 21.67 16.82 -8.20
N GLU A 96 21.64 18.01 -7.64
CA GLU A 96 22.85 18.70 -7.19
C GLU A 96 23.35 18.12 -5.87
N ALA A 97 22.42 17.73 -4.98
CA ALA A 97 22.74 16.98 -3.77
C ALA A 97 23.43 15.65 -4.10
N GLU A 98 22.90 14.86 -5.06
CA GLU A 98 23.52 13.62 -5.55
C GLU A 98 24.99 13.88 -5.99
N THR A 99 25.25 14.97 -6.70
CA THR A 99 26.60 15.33 -7.15
C THR A 99 27.52 15.63 -5.97
N SER A 100 27.02 16.39 -4.98
CA SER A 100 27.79 16.77 -3.79
C SER A 100 28.13 15.57 -2.92
N TYR A 101 27.18 14.66 -2.68
CA TYR A 101 27.46 13.43 -1.92
C TYR A 101 28.43 12.50 -2.65
N ASN A 102 28.30 12.34 -3.97
CA ASN A 102 29.27 11.56 -4.73
C ASN A 102 30.69 12.13 -4.63
N GLN A 103 30.83 13.46 -4.61
CA GLN A 103 32.14 14.11 -4.39
C GLN A 103 32.66 13.85 -2.96
N ALA A 104 31.80 13.93 -1.94
CA ALA A 104 32.16 13.60 -0.57
C ALA A 104 32.67 12.14 -0.46
N ILE A 105 31.97 11.20 -1.08
CA ILE A 105 32.34 9.78 -1.11
C ILE A 105 33.64 9.54 -1.89
N ALA A 106 33.83 10.23 -3.01
CA ALA A 106 35.08 10.12 -3.78
C ALA A 106 36.30 10.58 -2.97
N LEU A 107 36.12 11.60 -2.12
CA LEU A 107 37.16 12.11 -1.23
C LEU A 107 37.36 11.26 0.01
N MET A 108 36.29 10.69 0.55
CA MET A 108 36.30 9.84 1.75
C MET A 108 35.44 8.58 1.50
N PRO A 109 36.01 7.51 0.90
CA PRO A 109 35.25 6.30 0.54
C PRO A 109 34.65 5.51 1.72
N ASN A 110 35.05 5.81 2.95
CA ASN A 110 34.51 5.20 4.18
C ASN A 110 33.52 6.11 4.92
N TYR A 111 32.92 7.09 4.25
CA TYR A 111 31.99 8.04 4.84
C TYR A 111 30.56 7.47 4.84
N ALA A 112 30.22 6.67 5.85
CA ALA A 112 28.93 5.98 5.96
C ALA A 112 27.72 6.93 5.89
N GLU A 113 27.79 8.07 6.57
CA GLU A 113 26.72 9.07 6.59
C GLU A 113 26.48 9.68 5.19
N ALA A 114 27.54 9.90 4.41
CA ALA A 114 27.40 10.41 3.04
C ALA A 114 26.71 9.37 2.12
N TYR A 115 26.99 8.07 2.28
CA TYR A 115 26.27 7.01 1.58
C TYR A 115 24.80 6.94 2.00
N CYS A 116 24.49 7.09 3.30
CA CYS A 116 23.11 7.11 3.77
C CYS A 116 22.34 8.30 3.17
N ASN A 117 22.91 9.49 3.21
CA ASN A 117 22.32 10.70 2.62
C ASN A 117 22.16 10.62 1.10
N LEU A 118 23.12 9.99 0.41
CA LEU A 118 23.02 9.69 -1.02
C LEU A 118 21.84 8.73 -1.28
N GLY A 119 21.69 7.70 -0.44
CA GLY A 119 20.57 6.76 -0.51
C GLY A 119 19.22 7.47 -0.41
N ILE A 120 19.03 8.35 0.58
CA ILE A 120 17.80 9.17 0.74
C ILE A 120 17.56 10.03 -0.52
N THR A 121 18.61 10.64 -1.05
CA THR A 121 18.51 11.51 -2.24
C THR A 121 18.13 10.71 -3.48
N LEU A 122 18.72 9.54 -3.67
CA LEU A 122 18.43 8.64 -4.80
C LEU A 122 17.02 8.08 -4.72
N HIS A 123 16.53 7.76 -3.51
CA HIS A 123 15.14 7.37 -3.25
C HIS A 123 14.19 8.50 -3.70
N GLY A 124 14.43 9.73 -3.26
CA GLY A 124 13.65 10.90 -3.68
C GLY A 124 13.68 11.19 -5.19
N LEU A 125 14.71 10.71 -5.89
CA LEU A 125 14.83 10.75 -7.36
C LEU A 125 14.17 9.55 -8.07
N GLY A 126 13.57 8.61 -7.33
CA GLY A 126 12.99 7.37 -7.86
C GLY A 126 14.03 6.34 -8.35
N LYS A 127 15.31 6.51 -7.99
CA LYS A 127 16.41 5.61 -8.37
C LYS A 127 16.59 4.52 -7.31
N LEU A 128 15.55 3.68 -7.10
CA LEU A 128 15.47 2.76 -5.96
C LEU A 128 16.62 1.75 -5.88
N ASP A 129 17.05 1.15 -7.00
CA ASP A 129 18.18 0.19 -7.00
C ASP A 129 19.49 0.84 -6.56
N LYS A 130 19.74 2.09 -6.97
CA LYS A 130 20.93 2.84 -6.54
C LYS A 130 20.84 3.27 -5.09
N SER A 131 19.63 3.62 -4.62
CA SER A 131 19.35 3.94 -3.23
C SER A 131 19.67 2.74 -2.33
N GLU A 132 19.17 1.55 -2.67
CA GLU A 132 19.48 0.29 -1.99
C GLU A 132 21.00 0.05 -1.92
N ALA A 133 21.71 0.17 -3.04
CA ALA A 133 23.16 -0.02 -3.07
C ALA A 133 23.90 0.96 -2.13
N SER A 134 23.43 2.22 -2.06
CA SER A 134 24.01 3.24 -1.17
C SER A 134 23.77 2.92 0.31
N TYR A 135 22.55 2.49 0.69
CA TYR A 135 22.29 2.07 2.07
C TYR A 135 23.08 0.82 2.46
N ASN A 136 23.17 -0.17 1.58
CA ASN A 136 24.00 -1.36 1.84
C ASN A 136 25.47 -1.00 2.07
N GLN A 137 25.99 -0.02 1.33
CA GLN A 137 27.36 0.46 1.55
C GLN A 137 27.49 1.21 2.89
N ALA A 138 26.50 2.04 3.25
CA ALA A 138 26.48 2.73 4.56
C ALA A 138 26.48 1.72 5.71
N ILE A 139 25.63 0.68 5.63
CA ILE A 139 25.54 -0.40 6.61
C ILE A 139 26.83 -1.23 6.68
N ALA A 140 27.46 -1.52 5.53
CA ALA A 140 28.72 -2.23 5.50
C ALA A 140 29.86 -1.46 6.22
N LEU A 141 29.83 -0.13 6.12
CA LEU A 141 30.80 0.75 6.79
C LEU A 141 30.48 0.98 8.27
N LYS A 142 29.18 1.08 8.59
CA LYS A 142 28.67 1.37 9.94
C LYS A 142 27.40 0.58 10.22
N PRO A 143 27.52 -0.70 10.66
CA PRO A 143 26.38 -1.60 10.87
C PRO A 143 25.37 -1.12 11.92
N GLU A 144 25.79 -0.28 12.84
CA GLU A 144 24.96 0.33 13.89
C GLU A 144 24.17 1.56 13.42
N LEU A 145 24.22 1.93 12.15
CA LEU A 145 23.47 3.07 11.62
C LEU A 145 22.00 2.69 11.40
N ALA A 146 21.18 2.80 12.46
CA ALA A 146 19.77 2.41 12.44
C ALA A 146 18.97 3.11 11.34
N GLU A 147 19.24 4.41 11.07
CA GLU A 147 18.61 5.17 10.00
C GLU A 147 18.80 4.52 8.62
N ALA A 148 20.00 3.99 8.34
CA ALA A 148 20.26 3.31 7.07
C ALA A 148 19.43 2.02 6.93
N HIS A 149 19.23 1.28 8.01
CA HIS A 149 18.36 0.11 8.03
C HIS A 149 16.88 0.46 7.82
N ILE A 150 16.39 1.54 8.46
CA ILE A 150 15.00 2.02 8.27
C ILE A 150 14.78 2.41 6.80
N ASN A 151 15.65 3.24 6.25
CA ASN A 151 15.54 3.75 4.89
C ASN A 151 15.74 2.64 3.83
N LEU A 152 16.58 1.65 4.10
CA LEU A 152 16.69 0.44 3.29
C LEU A 152 15.37 -0.34 3.31
N GLY A 153 14.75 -0.51 4.48
CA GLY A 153 13.44 -1.15 4.64
C GLY A 153 12.36 -0.47 3.81
N ILE A 154 12.29 0.86 3.84
CA ILE A 154 11.36 1.66 3.02
C ILE A 154 11.60 1.40 1.52
N THR A 155 12.86 1.47 1.09
CA THR A 155 13.24 1.26 -0.32
C THR A 155 12.90 -0.15 -0.79
N LEU A 156 13.18 -1.17 0.03
CA LEU A 156 12.86 -2.57 -0.26
C LEU A 156 11.34 -2.82 -0.31
N GLN A 157 10.56 -2.16 0.55
CA GLN A 157 9.10 -2.21 0.51
C GLN A 157 8.56 -1.62 -0.80
N GLU A 158 9.06 -0.48 -1.27
CA GLU A 158 8.68 0.10 -2.56
C GLU A 158 9.10 -0.79 -3.74
N LEU A 159 10.22 -1.50 -3.64
CA LEU A 159 10.64 -2.52 -4.59
C LEU A 159 9.79 -3.81 -4.50
N GLY A 160 8.89 -3.93 -3.51
CA GLY A 160 8.05 -5.10 -3.25
C GLY A 160 8.80 -6.28 -2.66
N ARG A 161 10.01 -6.07 -2.14
CA ARG A 161 10.86 -7.08 -1.49
C ARG A 161 10.57 -7.14 0.01
N LEU A 162 9.31 -7.47 0.35
CA LEU A 162 8.74 -7.33 1.70
C LEU A 162 9.50 -8.12 2.78
N LYS A 163 9.99 -9.33 2.49
CA LYS A 163 10.75 -10.13 3.47
C LYS A 163 12.09 -9.50 3.82
N GLU A 164 12.74 -8.88 2.86
CA GLU A 164 14.01 -8.19 3.08
C GLU A 164 13.77 -6.86 3.81
N ALA A 165 12.66 -6.17 3.51
CA ALA A 165 12.22 -5.00 4.26
C ALA A 165 11.96 -5.34 5.74
N GLU A 166 11.25 -6.46 6.01
CA GLU A 166 11.04 -6.98 7.37
C GLU A 166 12.37 -7.18 8.11
N THR A 167 13.35 -7.80 7.44
CA THR A 167 14.68 -8.01 8.03
C THR A 167 15.37 -6.70 8.37
N SER A 168 15.31 -5.72 7.48
CA SER A 168 15.92 -4.40 7.68
C SER A 168 15.27 -3.63 8.84
N TYR A 169 13.93 -3.63 8.94
CA TYR A 169 13.23 -3.01 10.07
C TYR A 169 13.51 -3.71 11.41
N ASN A 170 13.58 -5.04 11.45
CA ASN A 170 13.95 -5.77 12.66
C ASN A 170 15.38 -5.44 13.11
N GLN A 171 16.31 -5.23 12.17
CA GLN A 171 17.66 -4.80 12.51
C GLN A 171 17.65 -3.37 13.07
N ALA A 172 16.89 -2.45 12.48
CA ALA A 172 16.72 -1.10 13.00
C ALA A 172 16.15 -1.09 14.42
N ILE A 173 15.09 -1.89 14.67
CA ILE A 173 14.48 -2.05 15.99
C ILE A 173 15.46 -2.63 17.02
N THR A 174 16.33 -3.55 16.59
CA THR A 174 17.37 -4.11 17.48
C THR A 174 18.35 -3.02 17.91
N LEU A 175 18.68 -2.08 17.01
CA LEU A 175 19.59 -0.96 17.28
C LEU A 175 18.89 0.17 18.06
N MET A 176 17.61 0.43 17.78
CA MET A 176 16.79 1.47 18.39
C MET A 176 15.44 0.91 18.86
N PRO A 177 15.37 0.22 20.02
CA PRO A 177 14.15 -0.45 20.49
C PRO A 177 12.98 0.48 20.84
N ASP A 178 13.24 1.78 20.96
CA ASP A 178 12.25 2.80 21.32
C ASP A 178 11.79 3.63 20.10
N ASP A 179 12.13 3.21 18.88
CA ASP A 179 11.71 3.89 17.66
C ASP A 179 10.29 3.44 17.24
N ALA A 180 9.31 4.30 17.52
CA ALA A 180 7.91 4.04 17.17
C ALA A 180 7.67 3.97 15.66
N GLU A 181 8.42 4.74 14.84
CA GLU A 181 8.29 4.74 13.38
C GLU A 181 8.77 3.42 12.79
N ALA A 182 9.87 2.87 13.29
CA ALA A 182 10.39 1.58 12.85
C ALA A 182 9.37 0.45 13.10
N TYR A 183 8.71 0.44 14.27
CA TYR A 183 7.61 -0.51 14.55
C TYR A 183 6.39 -0.29 13.65
N CYS A 184 6.03 0.95 13.36
CA CYS A 184 4.94 1.27 12.47
C CYS A 184 5.22 0.77 11.03
N ASN A 185 6.42 1.00 10.53
CA ASN A 185 6.86 0.54 9.22
C ASN A 185 6.91 -1.00 9.15
N LEU A 186 7.43 -1.66 10.18
CA LEU A 186 7.38 -3.12 10.30
C LEU A 186 5.93 -3.63 10.26
N GLY A 187 5.02 -2.99 11.00
CA GLY A 187 3.59 -3.32 11.00
C GLY A 187 2.97 -3.22 9.61
N ASN A 188 3.33 -2.21 8.81
CA ASN A 188 2.88 -2.06 7.44
C ASN A 188 3.36 -3.22 6.55
N VAL A 189 4.63 -3.59 6.64
CA VAL A 189 5.19 -4.73 5.88
C VAL A 189 4.53 -6.05 6.28
N LEU A 190 4.33 -6.28 7.59
CA LEU A 190 3.67 -7.49 8.09
C LEU A 190 2.21 -7.59 7.62
N LYS A 191 1.48 -6.46 7.60
CA LYS A 191 0.14 -6.37 7.02
C LYS A 191 0.17 -6.71 5.52
N GLU A 192 1.09 -6.17 4.75
CA GLU A 192 1.24 -6.48 3.31
C GLU A 192 1.60 -7.95 3.07
N LEU A 193 2.33 -8.59 3.99
CA LEU A 193 2.60 -10.03 3.98
C LEU A 193 1.40 -10.89 4.44
N GLY A 194 0.27 -10.28 4.83
CA GLY A 194 -0.92 -10.97 5.34
C GLY A 194 -0.76 -11.50 6.77
N ARG A 195 0.32 -11.14 7.47
CA ARG A 195 0.60 -11.53 8.87
C ARG A 195 -0.06 -10.57 9.84
N LEU A 196 -1.40 -10.55 9.85
CA LEU A 196 -2.20 -9.53 10.55
C LEU A 196 -1.97 -9.50 12.06
N ASN A 197 -1.80 -10.65 12.73
CA ASN A 197 -1.56 -10.70 14.18
C ASN A 197 -0.17 -10.11 14.54
N ASP A 198 0.84 -10.36 13.70
CA ASP A 198 2.17 -9.78 13.90
C ASP A 198 2.15 -8.26 13.64
N ALA A 199 1.38 -7.82 12.64
CA ALA A 199 1.15 -6.41 12.35
C ALA A 199 0.44 -5.70 13.51
N GLU A 200 -0.60 -6.32 14.10
CA GLU A 200 -1.27 -5.83 15.32
C GLU A 200 -0.27 -5.61 16.46
N THR A 201 0.60 -6.60 16.70
CA THR A 201 1.63 -6.51 17.74
C THR A 201 2.58 -5.34 17.49
N SER A 202 3.03 -5.16 16.25
CA SER A 202 3.96 -4.09 15.88
C SER A 202 3.31 -2.70 16.01
N PHE A 203 2.08 -2.50 15.50
CA PHE A 203 1.38 -1.23 15.67
C PHE A 203 1.07 -0.92 17.14
N THR A 204 0.69 -1.93 17.94
CA THR A 204 0.45 -1.76 19.38
C THR A 204 1.73 -1.31 20.09
N LYS A 205 2.88 -1.85 19.70
CA LYS A 205 4.17 -1.42 20.25
C LYS A 205 4.50 0.02 19.84
N ALA A 206 4.28 0.40 18.56
CA ALA A 206 4.44 1.77 18.08
C ALA A 206 3.58 2.75 18.89
N ILE A 207 2.32 2.43 19.14
CA ILE A 207 1.38 3.22 19.95
C ILE A 207 1.81 3.29 21.42
N ALA A 208 2.33 2.21 21.97
CA ALA A 208 2.86 2.22 23.34
C ALA A 208 4.06 3.17 23.51
N LEU A 209 4.92 3.26 22.49
CA LEU A 209 6.06 4.17 22.47
C LEU A 209 5.63 5.62 22.20
N MET A 210 4.67 5.81 21.28
CA MET A 210 4.14 7.12 20.89
C MET A 210 2.59 7.10 20.89
N PRO A 211 1.93 7.36 22.04
CA PRO A 211 0.48 7.27 22.17
C PRO A 211 -0.33 8.22 21.28
N ASN A 212 0.27 9.28 20.75
CA ASN A 212 -0.32 10.24 19.83
C ASN A 212 0.04 9.99 18.35
N PHE A 213 0.51 8.80 18.00
CA PHE A 213 0.87 8.42 16.64
C PHE A 213 -0.39 8.09 15.82
N ALA A 214 -0.99 9.09 15.18
CA ALA A 214 -2.24 8.96 14.45
C ALA A 214 -2.20 7.90 13.33
N GLU A 215 -1.09 7.82 12.58
CA GLU A 215 -0.90 6.83 11.52
C GLU A 215 -0.91 5.40 12.06
N ALA A 216 -0.25 5.14 13.18
CA ALA A 216 -0.22 3.83 13.80
C ALA A 216 -1.63 3.40 14.26
N HIS A 217 -2.41 4.32 14.85
CA HIS A 217 -3.81 4.07 15.19
C HIS A 217 -4.65 3.77 13.94
N SER A 218 -4.47 4.53 12.87
CA SER A 218 -5.20 4.29 11.61
C SER A 218 -4.85 2.93 11.00
N ASN A 219 -3.57 2.58 10.94
CA ASN A 219 -3.12 1.30 10.39
C ASN A 219 -3.57 0.11 11.24
N LEU A 220 -3.58 0.25 12.57
CA LEU A 220 -4.15 -0.75 13.48
C LEU A 220 -5.65 -0.91 13.24
N GLY A 221 -6.38 0.19 12.98
CA GLY A 221 -7.79 0.15 12.59
C GLY A 221 -8.03 -0.66 11.31
N VAL A 222 -7.15 -0.54 10.31
CA VAL A 222 -7.20 -1.36 9.09
C VAL A 222 -6.97 -2.83 9.41
N VAL A 223 -5.97 -3.15 10.24
CA VAL A 223 -5.69 -4.54 10.65
C VAL A 223 -6.90 -5.14 11.38
N PHE A 224 -7.51 -4.43 12.31
CA PHE A 224 -8.73 -4.90 12.99
C PHE A 224 -9.90 -5.10 12.02
N GLN A 225 -10.05 -4.23 11.02
CA GLN A 225 -11.07 -4.38 9.99
C GLN A 225 -10.84 -5.66 9.17
N GLU A 226 -9.61 -5.96 8.78
CA GLU A 226 -9.25 -7.18 8.04
C GLU A 226 -9.42 -8.44 8.89
N LEU A 227 -9.22 -8.35 10.21
CA LEU A 227 -9.49 -9.42 11.17
C LEU A 227 -10.99 -9.57 11.52
N GLY A 228 -11.88 -8.71 11.00
CA GLY A 228 -13.31 -8.70 11.31
C GLY A 228 -13.65 -8.10 12.68
N ARG A 229 -12.69 -7.54 13.40
CA ARG A 229 -12.84 -6.94 14.75
C ARG A 229 -13.30 -5.48 14.63
N LEU A 230 -14.57 -5.29 14.21
CA LEU A 230 -15.11 -4.00 13.76
C LEU A 230 -15.19 -2.94 14.88
N GLU A 231 -15.49 -3.30 16.12
CA GLU A 231 -15.53 -2.34 17.24
C GLU A 231 -14.14 -1.78 17.56
N GLU A 232 -13.11 -2.61 17.52
CA GLU A 232 -11.73 -2.19 17.74
C GLU A 232 -11.21 -1.37 16.57
N SER A 233 -11.61 -1.72 15.36
CA SER A 233 -11.34 -0.95 14.14
C SER A 233 -11.92 0.46 14.24
N LYS A 234 -13.21 0.57 14.60
CA LYS A 234 -13.89 1.86 14.84
C LYS A 234 -13.15 2.69 15.89
N ALA A 235 -12.84 2.09 17.04
CA ALA A 235 -12.14 2.79 18.13
C ALA A 235 -10.79 3.34 17.67
N SER A 236 -10.04 2.55 16.90
CA SER A 236 -8.72 2.92 16.38
C SER A 236 -8.81 4.07 15.36
N PHE A 237 -9.73 4.01 14.39
CA PHE A 237 -9.94 5.11 13.44
C PHE A 237 -10.43 6.39 14.14
N THR A 238 -11.36 6.26 15.09
CA THR A 238 -11.87 7.39 15.88
C THR A 238 -10.72 8.08 16.65
N LYS A 239 -9.83 7.28 17.25
CA LYS A 239 -8.65 7.81 17.94
C LYS A 239 -7.69 8.52 16.97
N ALA A 240 -7.44 7.93 15.80
CA ALA A 240 -6.59 8.55 14.76
C ALA A 240 -7.12 9.92 14.32
N ILE A 241 -8.45 10.04 14.07
CA ILE A 241 -9.09 11.30 13.68
C ILE A 241 -9.07 12.31 14.83
N ALA A 242 -9.26 11.86 16.08
CA ALA A 242 -9.19 12.74 17.24
C ALA A 242 -7.78 13.31 17.46
N LEU A 243 -6.74 12.54 17.13
CA LEU A 243 -5.34 13.01 17.19
C LEU A 243 -4.97 13.91 16.02
N MET A 244 -5.48 13.62 14.83
CA MET A 244 -5.25 14.38 13.61
C MET A 244 -6.59 14.67 12.90
N PRO A 245 -7.26 15.81 13.20
CA PRO A 245 -8.61 16.10 12.73
C PRO A 245 -8.77 16.19 11.20
N ASN A 246 -7.69 16.33 10.44
CA ASN A 246 -7.68 16.34 8.98
C ASN A 246 -7.16 15.02 8.37
N PHE A 247 -7.12 13.93 9.15
CA PHE A 247 -6.65 12.63 8.67
C PHE A 247 -7.70 11.94 7.80
N MET A 248 -7.69 12.29 6.53
CA MET A 248 -8.67 11.85 5.54
C MET A 248 -8.76 10.32 5.40
N ASP A 249 -7.63 9.61 5.40
CA ASP A 249 -7.63 8.15 5.20
C ASP A 249 -8.28 7.42 6.38
N ALA A 250 -8.03 7.85 7.62
CA ALA A 250 -8.71 7.31 8.79
C ALA A 250 -10.22 7.54 8.73
N ALA A 251 -10.65 8.76 8.38
CA ALA A 251 -12.07 9.09 8.24
C ALA A 251 -12.75 8.31 7.12
N ARG A 252 -12.07 8.15 5.96
CA ARG A 252 -12.59 7.35 4.85
C ARG A 252 -12.74 5.88 5.23
N ASN A 253 -11.80 5.33 5.97
CA ASN A 253 -11.89 3.95 6.42
C ASN A 253 -12.97 3.77 7.49
N LEU A 254 -13.13 4.72 8.40
CA LEU A 254 -14.19 4.72 9.39
C LEU A 254 -15.59 4.68 8.75
N VAL A 255 -15.86 5.55 7.75
CA VAL A 255 -17.18 5.58 7.08
C VAL A 255 -17.41 4.42 6.10
N LYS A 256 -16.40 3.60 5.83
CA LYS A 256 -16.54 2.33 5.08
C LYS A 256 -16.96 1.16 5.96
N LEU A 257 -16.90 1.29 7.28
CA LEU A 257 -17.42 0.27 8.19
C LEU A 257 -18.93 0.09 7.97
N PRO A 258 -19.50 -1.08 8.31
CA PRO A 258 -20.93 -1.35 8.13
C PRO A 258 -21.81 -0.30 8.85
N VAL A 259 -22.95 0.03 8.24
CA VAL A 259 -23.92 0.97 8.85
C VAL A 259 -24.43 0.38 10.17
N GLY A 260 -24.50 1.25 11.19
CA GLY A 260 -24.85 0.84 12.55
C GLY A 260 -23.66 0.54 13.45
N GLN A 261 -22.49 0.30 12.88
CA GLN A 261 -21.25 0.10 13.65
C GLN A 261 -20.58 1.44 14.04
N VAL A 262 -20.85 2.52 13.32
CA VAL A 262 -20.26 3.83 13.57
C VAL A 262 -21.26 4.71 14.33
N ASP A 263 -20.87 5.14 15.52
CA ASP A 263 -21.70 5.99 16.38
C ASP A 263 -21.68 7.47 15.93
N SER A 264 -22.63 8.24 16.45
CA SER A 264 -22.79 9.67 16.09
C SER A 264 -21.57 10.52 16.46
N TYR A 265 -20.84 10.19 17.53
CA TYR A 265 -19.62 10.91 17.91
C TYR A 265 -18.53 10.75 16.83
N SER A 266 -18.27 9.51 16.43
CA SER A 266 -17.30 9.18 15.40
C SER A 266 -17.66 9.80 14.04
N LEU A 267 -18.95 9.82 13.67
CA LEU A 267 -19.43 10.48 12.44
C LEU A 267 -19.24 12.00 12.50
N ASN A 268 -19.46 12.64 13.66
CA ASN A 268 -19.27 14.09 13.80
C ASN A 268 -17.78 14.49 13.66
N LEU A 269 -16.85 13.66 14.14
CA LEU A 269 -15.42 13.90 13.91
C LEU A 269 -15.07 13.92 12.41
N CYS A 270 -15.77 13.12 11.61
CA CYS A 270 -15.56 13.05 10.16
C CYS A 270 -16.02 14.32 9.40
N GLU A 271 -16.92 15.13 9.95
CA GLU A 271 -17.46 16.31 9.24
C GLU A 271 -16.40 17.36 8.90
N ASN A 272 -15.40 17.49 9.76
CA ASN A 272 -14.39 18.54 9.65
C ASN A 272 -13.12 18.08 8.94
N VAL A 273 -13.05 16.81 8.51
CA VAL A 273 -11.83 16.22 7.92
C VAL A 273 -11.52 16.79 6.55
N PHE A 274 -12.54 17.11 5.75
CA PHE A 274 -12.37 17.80 4.48
C PHE A 274 -12.44 19.32 4.72
N GLY A 275 -11.28 19.94 4.81
CA GLY A 275 -11.16 21.40 4.76
C GLY A 275 -11.62 21.99 3.41
N THR A 276 -10.92 22.93 2.86
CA THR A 276 -11.18 23.44 1.51
C THR A 276 -10.94 22.35 0.47
N LEU A 277 -11.95 22.07 -0.37
CA LEU A 277 -11.82 21.16 -1.52
C LEU A 277 -10.68 21.66 -2.43
N ASP A 278 -9.68 20.82 -2.60
CA ASP A 278 -8.72 20.99 -3.69
C ASP A 278 -9.45 20.81 -5.03
N ASN A 279 -9.09 21.61 -6.03
CA ASN A 279 -9.72 21.59 -7.35
C ASN A 279 -9.29 20.36 -8.19
N SER A 280 -8.42 19.49 -7.68
CA SER A 280 -8.03 18.27 -8.39
C SER A 280 -9.20 17.29 -8.51
N LEU A 281 -9.38 16.71 -9.69
CA LEU A 281 -10.45 15.75 -9.95
C LEU A 281 -10.37 14.53 -9.04
N GLU A 282 -9.16 14.08 -8.72
CA GLU A 282 -8.94 12.95 -7.83
C GLU A 282 -9.43 13.25 -6.40
N HIS A 283 -9.14 14.45 -5.90
CA HIS A 283 -9.62 14.88 -4.59
C HIS A 283 -11.14 14.99 -4.54
N GLN A 284 -11.76 15.54 -5.59
CA GLN A 284 -13.22 15.64 -5.70
C GLN A 284 -13.89 14.26 -5.73
N ILE A 285 -13.31 13.28 -6.43
CA ILE A 285 -13.83 11.91 -6.46
C ILE A 285 -13.78 11.29 -5.06
N LYS A 286 -12.64 11.38 -4.36
CA LYS A 286 -12.48 10.90 -2.98
C LYS A 286 -13.47 11.55 -2.02
N TYR A 287 -13.66 12.87 -2.15
CA TYR A 287 -14.62 13.63 -1.35
C TYR A 287 -16.06 13.13 -1.56
N PHE A 288 -16.50 12.97 -2.82
CA PHE A 288 -17.87 12.55 -3.08
C PHE A 288 -18.14 11.11 -2.62
N PHE A 289 -17.18 10.18 -2.76
CA PHE A 289 -17.32 8.85 -2.18
C PHE A 289 -17.38 8.89 -0.65
N PHE A 290 -16.56 9.72 -0.02
CA PHE A 290 -16.59 9.91 1.43
C PHE A 290 -17.94 10.48 1.89
N GLN A 291 -18.42 11.55 1.30
CA GLN A 291 -19.71 12.18 1.63
C GLN A 291 -20.87 11.21 1.40
N GLY A 292 -20.82 10.42 0.33
CA GLY A 292 -21.80 9.38 0.07
C GLY A 292 -21.88 8.36 1.22
N ASN A 293 -20.75 7.87 1.71
CA ASN A 293 -20.71 6.94 2.84
C ASN A 293 -21.16 7.62 4.15
N LEU A 294 -20.73 8.86 4.42
CA LEU A 294 -21.14 9.60 5.62
C LEU A 294 -22.66 9.80 5.66
N LEU A 295 -23.25 10.23 4.55
CA LEU A 295 -24.70 10.41 4.43
C LEU A 295 -25.47 9.09 4.55
N LYS A 296 -24.90 7.98 4.04
CA LYS A 296 -25.43 6.62 4.21
C LYS A 296 -25.55 6.24 5.68
N HIS A 297 -24.52 6.50 6.48
CA HIS A 297 -24.55 6.25 7.93
C HIS A 297 -25.60 7.09 8.66
N ARG A 298 -25.89 8.28 8.17
CA ARG A 298 -26.93 9.18 8.73
C ARG A 298 -28.34 8.89 8.25
N GLY A 299 -28.52 7.91 7.36
CA GLY A 299 -29.82 7.55 6.79
C GLY A 299 -30.33 8.46 5.68
N PHE A 300 -29.52 9.44 5.20
CA PHE A 300 -29.88 10.33 4.10
C PHE A 300 -29.59 9.67 2.74
N LEU A 301 -30.33 8.61 2.40
CA LEU A 301 -29.99 7.69 1.30
C LEU A 301 -30.05 8.34 -0.08
N ASP A 302 -31.04 9.20 -0.36
CA ASP A 302 -31.15 9.91 -1.66
C ASP A 302 -29.96 10.86 -1.88
N GLN A 303 -29.57 11.60 -0.84
CA GLN A 303 -28.42 12.49 -0.90
C GLN A 303 -27.11 11.69 -1.04
N SER A 304 -27.00 10.58 -0.30
CA SER A 304 -25.87 9.65 -0.38
C SER A 304 -25.71 9.13 -1.81
N PHE A 305 -26.79 8.64 -2.42
CA PHE A 305 -26.77 8.16 -3.81
C PHE A 305 -26.36 9.26 -4.79
N GLY A 306 -26.88 10.49 -4.60
CA GLY A 306 -26.47 11.65 -5.39
C GLY A 306 -24.97 11.95 -5.33
N MET A 307 -24.32 11.72 -4.17
CA MET A 307 -22.87 11.88 -4.04
C MET A 307 -22.10 10.77 -4.79
N PHE A 308 -22.53 9.51 -4.70
CA PHE A 308 -21.94 8.43 -5.48
C PHE A 308 -22.08 8.65 -6.99
N CYS A 309 -23.23 9.16 -7.45
CA CYS A 309 -23.42 9.54 -8.85
C CYS A 309 -22.43 10.62 -9.31
N LYS A 310 -22.20 11.65 -8.48
CA LYS A 310 -21.21 12.71 -8.78
C LYS A 310 -19.79 12.13 -8.86
N ALA A 311 -19.39 11.33 -7.89
CA ALA A 311 -18.08 10.68 -7.87
C ALA A 311 -17.84 9.83 -9.14
N ASN A 312 -18.80 8.97 -9.46
CA ASN A 312 -18.72 8.06 -10.60
C ASN A 312 -18.74 8.82 -11.94
N LYS A 313 -19.52 9.89 -12.06
CA LYS A 313 -19.52 10.74 -13.27
C LYS A 313 -18.16 11.38 -13.52
N LEU A 314 -17.50 11.89 -12.48
CA LEU A 314 -16.16 12.46 -12.60
C LEU A 314 -15.15 11.38 -13.00
N LYS A 315 -15.21 10.23 -12.35
CA LYS A 315 -14.31 9.09 -12.64
C LYS A 315 -14.49 8.58 -14.07
N LEU A 316 -15.72 8.46 -14.56
CA LEU A 316 -16.03 8.08 -15.93
C LEU A 316 -15.47 9.09 -16.94
N GLY A 317 -15.52 10.39 -16.62
CA GLY A 317 -14.93 11.46 -17.45
C GLY A 317 -13.43 11.28 -17.68
N LEU A 318 -12.70 10.77 -16.69
CA LEU A 318 -11.25 10.52 -16.79
C LEU A 318 -10.88 9.29 -17.62
N SER A 319 -11.83 8.40 -17.92
CA SER A 319 -11.49 7.03 -18.33
C SER A 319 -12.36 6.45 -19.45
N LYS A 320 -13.10 7.27 -20.20
CA LYS A 320 -14.06 6.80 -21.24
C LYS A 320 -13.43 5.87 -22.29
N ASP A 321 -12.21 6.12 -22.72
CA ASP A 321 -11.56 5.31 -23.74
C ASP A 321 -11.12 3.95 -23.17
N ASN A 322 -10.66 3.93 -21.93
CA ASN A 322 -10.28 2.70 -21.25
C ASN A 322 -11.49 1.78 -20.99
N LEU A 323 -12.69 2.35 -20.78
CA LEU A 323 -13.91 1.57 -20.58
C LEU A 323 -14.27 0.75 -21.82
N LYS A 324 -14.21 1.36 -23.02
CA LYS A 324 -14.49 0.66 -24.29
C LYS A 324 -13.48 -0.46 -24.54
N VAL A 325 -12.21 -0.22 -24.24
CA VAL A 325 -11.16 -1.24 -24.38
C VAL A 325 -11.40 -2.41 -23.41
N ALA A 326 -11.71 -2.12 -22.14
CA ALA A 326 -11.99 -3.14 -21.14
C ALA A 326 -13.25 -3.97 -21.50
N ALA A 327 -14.34 -3.31 -21.92
CA ALA A 327 -15.57 -3.99 -22.33
C ALA A 327 -15.34 -4.91 -23.53
N LYS A 328 -14.60 -4.45 -24.54
CA LYS A 328 -14.21 -5.26 -25.70
C LYS A 328 -13.42 -6.50 -25.28
N LYS A 329 -12.40 -6.31 -24.44
CA LYS A 329 -11.55 -7.39 -23.93
C LYS A 329 -12.35 -8.46 -23.17
N ASN A 330 -13.32 -8.06 -22.35
CA ASN A 330 -14.18 -8.97 -21.63
C ASN A 330 -15.06 -9.82 -22.59
N ILE A 331 -15.60 -9.20 -23.66
CA ILE A 331 -16.37 -9.88 -24.71
C ILE A 331 -15.48 -10.86 -25.48
N ASP A 332 -14.26 -10.46 -25.86
CA ASP A 332 -13.30 -11.31 -26.57
C ASP A 332 -12.95 -12.54 -25.71
N SER A 333 -12.75 -12.38 -24.40
CA SER A 333 -12.54 -13.48 -23.45
C SER A 333 -13.72 -14.43 -23.40
N LEU A 334 -14.97 -13.91 -23.36
CA LEU A 334 -16.17 -14.75 -23.42
C LEU A 334 -16.23 -15.55 -24.72
N MET A 335 -15.92 -14.94 -25.86
CA MET A 335 -15.95 -15.63 -27.16
C MET A 335 -14.85 -16.68 -27.25
N ARG A 336 -13.66 -16.46 -26.70
CA ARG A 336 -12.57 -17.43 -26.60
C ARG A 336 -13.01 -18.62 -25.74
N ILE A 337 -13.49 -18.39 -24.53
CA ILE A 337 -13.92 -19.45 -23.59
C ILE A 337 -15.10 -20.26 -24.17
N LYS A 338 -16.01 -19.66 -24.91
CA LYS A 338 -17.09 -20.38 -25.60
C LYS A 338 -16.55 -21.34 -26.67
N LYS A 339 -15.50 -20.98 -27.39
CA LYS A 339 -14.87 -21.81 -28.43
C LYS A 339 -13.87 -22.81 -27.87
N TRP A 340 -13.37 -22.58 -26.65
CA TRP A 340 -12.37 -23.41 -26.01
C TRP A 340 -12.88 -24.89 -25.84
N VAL A 341 -11.99 -25.82 -26.12
CA VAL A 341 -12.15 -27.25 -25.86
C VAL A 341 -11.11 -27.61 -24.78
N PRO A 342 -11.53 -28.08 -23.60
CA PRO A 342 -10.62 -28.36 -22.50
C PRO A 342 -9.58 -29.42 -22.88
N SER A 343 -8.32 -29.10 -22.62
CA SER A 343 -7.17 -30.01 -22.68
C SER A 343 -6.72 -30.27 -21.24
N LEU A 344 -7.50 -31.07 -20.50
CA LEU A 344 -7.28 -31.28 -19.08
C LEU A 344 -5.95 -31.97 -18.81
N PRO A 345 -4.96 -31.34 -18.13
CA PRO A 345 -3.78 -32.03 -17.68
C PRO A 345 -4.17 -33.15 -16.70
N GLN A 346 -3.43 -34.24 -16.71
CA GLN A 346 -3.67 -35.33 -15.75
C GLN A 346 -3.58 -34.79 -14.33
N LEU A 347 -4.56 -35.16 -13.49
CA LEU A 347 -4.53 -34.83 -12.07
C LEU A 347 -3.30 -35.49 -11.45
N ALA A 348 -2.34 -34.67 -11.01
CA ALA A 348 -1.18 -35.17 -10.28
C ALA A 348 -1.62 -35.61 -8.88
N GLY A 349 -1.48 -36.89 -8.54
CA GLY A 349 -1.98 -37.44 -7.26
C GLY A 349 -1.34 -36.83 -5.99
N LYS A 350 -0.24 -36.07 -6.11
CA LYS A 350 0.51 -35.44 -5.01
C LYS A 350 0.99 -34.05 -5.39
N GLY A 351 0.14 -33.15 -5.81
CA GLY A 351 0.49 -31.76 -6.10
C GLY A 351 -0.35 -30.78 -5.28
N LEU A 352 0.06 -29.53 -5.26
CA LEU A 352 -0.70 -28.43 -4.65
C LEU A 352 -2.02 -28.26 -5.39
N THR A 353 -3.12 -28.24 -4.66
CA THR A 353 -4.45 -27.97 -5.21
C THR A 353 -4.66 -26.47 -5.32
N LYS A 354 -5.01 -25.97 -6.53
CA LYS A 354 -5.24 -24.56 -6.82
C LYS A 354 -6.75 -24.33 -6.90
N LEU A 355 -7.28 -23.58 -5.94
CA LEU A 355 -8.71 -23.35 -5.80
C LEU A 355 -9.04 -21.88 -6.11
N PHE A 356 -9.59 -21.63 -7.29
CA PHE A 356 -10.02 -20.30 -7.71
C PHE A 356 -11.45 -20.03 -7.28
N ILE A 357 -11.63 -19.05 -6.37
CA ILE A 357 -12.95 -18.63 -5.90
C ILE A 357 -13.44 -17.49 -6.79
N MET A 358 -14.34 -17.80 -7.69
CA MET A 358 -14.84 -16.92 -8.73
C MET A 358 -16.15 -16.26 -8.32
N GLY A 359 -16.25 -14.99 -8.58
CA GLY A 359 -17.42 -14.17 -8.35
C GLY A 359 -17.07 -12.72 -8.64
N PRO A 360 -18.01 -11.86 -9.04
CA PRO A 360 -17.74 -10.44 -9.17
C PRO A 360 -17.33 -9.85 -7.82
N SER A 361 -16.81 -8.63 -7.83
CA SER A 361 -16.58 -7.89 -6.56
C SER A 361 -17.84 -7.91 -5.70
N LYS A 362 -17.68 -8.02 -4.40
CA LYS A 362 -18.79 -8.05 -3.42
C LYS A 362 -19.73 -9.28 -3.53
N SER A 363 -19.28 -10.36 -4.16
CA SER A 363 -20.07 -11.60 -4.25
C SER A 363 -19.95 -12.53 -3.05
N GLY A 364 -19.04 -12.25 -2.11
CA GLY A 364 -18.77 -13.11 -0.95
C GLY A 364 -17.52 -13.99 -1.08
N LYS A 365 -16.66 -13.76 -2.08
CA LYS A 365 -15.42 -14.51 -2.28
C LYS A 365 -14.52 -14.52 -1.05
N SER A 366 -14.27 -13.35 -0.49
CA SER A 366 -13.41 -13.19 0.70
C SER A 366 -14.01 -13.88 1.94
N SER A 367 -15.36 -13.91 2.06
CA SER A 367 -16.02 -14.62 3.16
C SER A 367 -15.79 -16.12 3.06
N LEU A 368 -15.94 -16.70 1.85
CA LEU A 368 -15.64 -18.11 1.65
C LEU A 368 -14.16 -18.42 1.84
N GLU A 369 -13.28 -17.60 1.30
CA GLU A 369 -11.83 -17.76 1.49
C GLU A 369 -11.44 -17.71 2.97
N HIS A 370 -12.03 -16.79 3.74
CA HIS A 370 -11.83 -16.71 5.18
C HIS A 370 -12.28 -18.01 5.91
N ILE A 371 -13.43 -18.57 5.52
CA ILE A 371 -13.88 -19.85 6.09
C ILE A 371 -12.88 -20.96 5.78
N LEU A 372 -12.44 -21.09 4.55
CA LEU A 372 -11.48 -22.12 4.12
C LEU A 372 -10.10 -21.96 4.78
N SER A 373 -9.67 -20.72 5.02
CA SER A 373 -8.37 -20.42 5.66
C SER A 373 -8.23 -20.91 7.11
N LYS A 374 -9.35 -21.28 7.74
CA LYS A 374 -9.33 -21.91 9.08
C LYS A 374 -8.80 -23.34 9.08
N SER A 375 -8.67 -23.97 7.93
CA SER A 375 -7.96 -25.23 7.76
C SER A 375 -6.46 -24.99 7.72
N SER A 376 -5.68 -25.72 8.54
CA SER A 376 -4.21 -25.63 8.59
C SER A 376 -3.52 -25.98 7.28
N TYR A 377 -4.22 -26.67 6.36
CA TYR A 377 -3.70 -27.10 5.08
C TYR A 377 -3.98 -26.11 3.95
N VAL A 378 -4.72 -25.04 4.22
CA VAL A 378 -5.13 -24.04 3.22
C VAL A 378 -4.31 -22.76 3.39
N LYS A 379 -3.61 -22.37 2.33
CA LYS A 379 -2.97 -21.06 2.20
C LYS A 379 -3.82 -20.15 1.35
N THR A 380 -4.21 -19.02 1.91
CA THR A 380 -4.88 -17.97 1.14
C THR A 380 -3.84 -17.10 0.43
N LEU A 381 -4.02 -16.92 -0.87
CA LEU A 381 -3.17 -16.02 -1.63
C LEU A 381 -3.80 -14.63 -1.82
N TYR A 382 -5.08 -14.45 -1.46
CA TYR A 382 -5.86 -13.24 -1.68
C TYR A 382 -5.68 -12.65 -3.11
N GLU A 383 -6.00 -11.38 -3.31
CA GLU A 383 -5.59 -10.60 -4.48
C GLU A 383 -4.13 -10.14 -4.28
N THR A 384 -3.17 -11.09 -4.19
CA THR A 384 -1.80 -10.74 -3.77
C THR A 384 -1.13 -9.75 -4.70
N ILE A 385 -0.35 -8.85 -4.09
CA ILE A 385 0.52 -7.87 -4.75
C ILE A 385 1.48 -8.57 -5.74
N GLU A 386 1.95 -9.79 -5.44
CA GLU A 386 2.78 -10.60 -6.33
C GLU A 386 2.07 -10.93 -7.65
N HIS A 387 0.80 -11.28 -7.61
CA HIS A 387 -0.01 -11.52 -8.81
C HIS A 387 -0.19 -10.23 -9.63
N ASN A 388 -0.50 -9.11 -8.96
CA ASN A 388 -0.66 -7.81 -9.60
C ASN A 388 0.68 -7.20 -10.06
N LYS A 389 1.80 -7.54 -9.42
CA LYS A 389 3.14 -7.07 -9.79
C LYS A 389 3.65 -7.81 -11.02
N LEU A 390 3.49 -9.13 -11.08
CA LEU A 390 3.82 -9.93 -12.26
C LEU A 390 3.03 -9.51 -13.50
N LEU A 391 1.76 -9.11 -13.34
CA LEU A 391 0.94 -8.56 -14.43
C LEU A 391 1.37 -7.16 -14.86
N ARG A 392 1.98 -6.34 -13.96
CA ARG A 392 2.45 -4.98 -14.26
C ARG A 392 3.87 -4.94 -14.83
N ASP A 393 4.80 -5.67 -14.23
CA ASP A 393 6.23 -5.60 -14.55
C ASP A 393 6.58 -6.18 -15.92
N ASN A 394 5.71 -7.08 -16.44
CA ASN A 394 5.91 -7.70 -17.76
C ASN A 394 5.13 -7.01 -18.90
N GLY A 395 4.58 -5.82 -18.67
CA GLY A 395 3.86 -5.03 -19.67
C GLY A 395 2.87 -5.93 -20.42
N TYR A 396 1.59 -5.84 -20.12
CA TYR A 396 0.49 -6.63 -20.68
C TYR A 396 0.64 -6.82 -22.21
N ARG A 397 1.41 -7.82 -22.63
CA ARG A 397 1.46 -8.29 -24.00
C ARG A 397 0.73 -9.63 -24.05
N GLU A 398 -0.24 -9.73 -24.93
CA GLU A 398 -1.09 -10.92 -25.10
C GLU A 398 -0.31 -12.22 -25.35
N ASP A 399 0.93 -12.11 -25.82
CA ASP A 399 1.78 -13.25 -26.22
C ASP A 399 2.64 -13.84 -25.07
N THR A 400 2.60 -13.27 -23.85
CA THR A 400 3.48 -13.69 -22.74
C THR A 400 2.74 -14.24 -21.52
N ASN A 401 1.40 -14.29 -21.54
CA ASN A 401 0.59 -14.68 -20.38
C ASN A 401 0.70 -16.16 -20.00
N GLU A 402 0.98 -17.06 -20.96
CA GLU A 402 1.15 -18.49 -20.69
C GLU A 402 2.32 -18.78 -19.73
N LEU A 403 3.46 -18.16 -19.97
CA LEU A 403 4.66 -18.35 -19.13
C LEU A 403 4.51 -17.76 -17.72
N LEU A 404 3.65 -16.79 -17.54
CA LEU A 404 3.48 -16.02 -16.30
C LEU A 404 2.74 -16.82 -15.21
N PHE A 405 1.66 -17.51 -15.58
CA PHE A 405 0.89 -18.34 -14.64
C PHE A 405 1.63 -19.63 -14.26
N GLU A 406 2.32 -20.26 -15.21
CA GLU A 406 3.18 -21.41 -14.92
C GLU A 406 4.30 -21.06 -13.93
N ASN A 407 4.99 -19.94 -14.14
CA ASN A 407 6.08 -19.51 -13.25
C ASN A 407 5.60 -19.12 -11.86
N LEU A 408 4.42 -18.54 -11.73
CA LEU A 408 3.87 -18.08 -10.44
C LEU A 408 3.64 -19.27 -9.48
N PHE A 409 3.08 -20.35 -9.98
CA PHE A 409 2.76 -21.52 -9.17
C PHE A 409 3.93 -22.50 -9.08
N SER A 410 4.70 -22.70 -10.17
CA SER A 410 5.81 -23.66 -10.19
C SER A 410 6.96 -23.28 -9.24
N GLN A 411 7.29 -21.99 -9.11
CA GLN A 411 8.35 -21.53 -8.20
C GLN A 411 7.96 -21.57 -6.72
N SER A 412 6.66 -21.47 -6.41
CA SER A 412 6.16 -21.45 -5.03
C SER A 412 5.59 -22.81 -4.57
N GLU A 413 5.26 -23.71 -5.49
CA GLU A 413 4.57 -24.96 -5.19
C GLU A 413 5.39 -25.87 -4.26
N GLY A 414 6.67 -26.09 -4.56
CA GLY A 414 7.55 -26.90 -3.71
C GLY A 414 7.65 -26.35 -2.29
N ARG A 415 7.86 -25.04 -2.16
CA ARG A 415 7.97 -24.38 -0.86
C ARG A 415 6.66 -24.48 -0.05
N LEU A 416 5.50 -24.27 -0.67
CA LEU A 416 4.21 -24.36 0.03
C LEU A 416 3.91 -25.79 0.51
N LEU A 417 4.26 -26.79 -0.29
CA LEU A 417 4.14 -28.20 0.11
C LEU A 417 5.10 -28.54 1.26
N ASP A 418 6.33 -28.02 1.24
CA ASP A 418 7.31 -28.19 2.33
C ASP A 418 6.86 -27.50 3.63
N GLU A 419 6.13 -26.37 3.51
CA GLU A 419 5.49 -25.66 4.62
C GLU A 419 4.23 -26.39 5.15
N GLY A 420 3.80 -27.48 4.52
CA GLY A 420 2.67 -28.32 4.93
C GLY A 420 1.32 -27.87 4.35
N TYR A 421 1.29 -26.94 3.39
CA TYR A 421 0.05 -26.57 2.70
C TYR A 421 -0.25 -27.55 1.57
N GLU A 422 -1.52 -27.90 1.41
CA GLU A 422 -2.00 -28.78 0.36
C GLU A 422 -2.94 -28.09 -0.62
N VAL A 423 -3.52 -26.97 -0.21
CA VAL A 423 -4.48 -26.19 -0.99
C VAL A 423 -4.09 -24.70 -0.96
N VAL A 424 -4.15 -24.05 -2.10
CA VAL A 424 -4.06 -22.58 -2.19
C VAL A 424 -5.35 -22.03 -2.76
N THR A 425 -5.80 -20.88 -2.22
CA THR A 425 -6.98 -20.17 -2.72
C THR A 425 -6.59 -18.87 -3.42
N CYS A 426 -7.34 -18.48 -4.45
CA CYS A 426 -7.19 -17.22 -5.17
C CYS A 426 -8.59 -16.62 -5.43
N THR A 427 -8.78 -15.36 -5.03
CA THR A 427 -10.06 -14.63 -5.14
C THR A 427 -10.05 -13.50 -6.15
N ASN A 428 -8.99 -13.34 -6.96
CA ASN A 428 -8.91 -12.27 -7.95
C ASN A 428 -10.06 -12.37 -8.98
N PRO A 429 -10.95 -11.34 -9.08
CA PRO A 429 -12.09 -11.36 -9.99
C PRO A 429 -11.68 -11.47 -11.46
N GLY A 430 -10.49 -10.97 -11.82
CA GLY A 430 -9.97 -11.01 -13.19
C GLY A 430 -9.61 -12.41 -13.67
N SER A 431 -9.35 -13.36 -12.76
CA SER A 431 -8.95 -14.73 -13.11
C SER A 431 -10.00 -15.47 -13.97
N ILE A 432 -11.28 -15.09 -13.87
CA ILE A 432 -12.35 -15.70 -14.68
C ILE A 432 -12.13 -15.52 -16.18
N PHE A 433 -11.56 -14.40 -16.59
CA PHE A 433 -11.32 -14.09 -18.01
C PHE A 433 -10.18 -14.91 -18.63
N TYR A 434 -9.43 -15.66 -17.80
CA TYR A 434 -8.32 -16.54 -18.17
C TYR A 434 -8.55 -18.00 -17.72
N SER A 435 -9.79 -18.35 -17.35
CA SER A 435 -10.11 -19.67 -16.79
C SER A 435 -9.81 -20.84 -17.73
N ASP A 436 -9.89 -20.66 -19.03
CA ASP A 436 -9.46 -21.61 -20.04
C ASP A 436 -7.97 -21.94 -19.95
N TYR A 437 -7.11 -20.93 -19.89
CA TYR A 437 -5.66 -21.12 -19.71
C TYR A 437 -5.32 -21.74 -18.36
N LEU A 438 -5.98 -21.27 -17.28
CA LEU A 438 -5.73 -21.81 -15.93
C LEU A 438 -6.02 -23.30 -15.84
N ILE A 439 -7.03 -23.79 -16.55
CA ILE A 439 -7.38 -25.21 -16.58
C ILE A 439 -6.42 -26.02 -17.44
N ASP A 440 -6.07 -25.52 -18.61
CA ASP A 440 -5.22 -26.25 -19.55
C ASP A 440 -3.76 -26.29 -19.10
N MET A 441 -3.28 -25.26 -18.36
CA MET A 441 -1.88 -25.13 -17.97
C MET A 441 -1.58 -25.66 -16.56
N LEU A 442 -2.54 -25.60 -15.63
CA LEU A 442 -2.29 -25.92 -14.22
C LEU A 442 -2.99 -27.23 -13.82
N ALA A 443 -2.19 -28.23 -13.45
CA ALA A 443 -2.71 -29.45 -12.84
C ALA A 443 -3.37 -29.14 -11.48
N ASN A 444 -4.33 -29.98 -11.06
CA ASN A 444 -5.07 -29.85 -9.79
C ASN A 444 -5.74 -28.47 -9.60
N THR A 445 -6.28 -27.91 -10.67
CA THR A 445 -6.99 -26.62 -10.65
C THR A 445 -8.49 -26.83 -10.59
N TYR A 446 -9.15 -26.16 -9.63
CA TYR A 446 -10.58 -26.21 -9.38
C TYR A 446 -11.16 -24.81 -9.22
N PHE A 447 -12.47 -24.69 -9.48
CA PHE A 447 -13.18 -23.42 -9.43
C PHE A 447 -14.42 -23.50 -8.55
N ILE A 448 -14.60 -22.51 -7.68
CA ILE A 448 -15.84 -22.28 -6.98
C ILE A 448 -16.48 -21.02 -7.57
N VAL A 449 -17.63 -21.15 -8.16
CA VAL A 449 -18.39 -20.04 -8.76
C VAL A 449 -19.45 -19.59 -7.77
N ILE A 450 -19.29 -18.38 -7.23
CA ILE A 450 -20.28 -17.79 -6.33
C ILE A 450 -21.34 -17.05 -7.14
N LYS A 451 -22.59 -17.48 -7.00
CA LYS A 451 -23.78 -16.79 -7.53
C LYS A 451 -24.37 -15.90 -6.45
N ARG A 452 -24.68 -14.67 -6.83
CA ARG A 452 -25.41 -13.72 -6.00
C ARG A 452 -26.36 -12.92 -6.88
N ASP A 453 -27.51 -12.49 -6.35
CA ASP A 453 -28.47 -11.69 -7.13
C ASP A 453 -27.78 -10.38 -7.58
N LEU A 454 -27.99 -10.03 -8.85
CA LEU A 454 -27.47 -8.79 -9.43
C LEU A 454 -27.98 -7.53 -8.72
N LYS A 455 -29.20 -7.62 -8.16
CA LYS A 455 -29.78 -6.53 -7.36
C LYS A 455 -29.00 -6.25 -6.09
N ASP A 456 -28.33 -7.27 -5.53
CA ASP A 456 -27.54 -7.14 -4.33
C ASP A 456 -26.10 -6.71 -4.62
N VAL A 457 -25.54 -7.16 -5.76
CA VAL A 457 -24.15 -6.91 -6.14
C VAL A 457 -23.96 -5.52 -6.78
N SER A 458 -24.88 -5.13 -7.67
CA SER A 458 -24.74 -3.89 -8.44
C SER A 458 -24.65 -2.62 -7.57
N PRO A 459 -25.50 -2.46 -6.53
CA PRO A 459 -25.41 -1.28 -5.66
C PRO A 459 -24.08 -1.19 -4.91
N GLU A 460 -23.57 -2.31 -4.44
CA GLU A 460 -22.29 -2.36 -3.72
C GLU A 460 -21.12 -2.03 -4.62
N ILE A 461 -21.13 -2.51 -5.88
CA ILE A 461 -20.11 -2.16 -6.86
C ILE A 461 -20.18 -0.65 -7.14
N PHE A 462 -21.38 -0.09 -7.35
CA PHE A 462 -21.58 1.32 -7.69
C PHE A 462 -21.15 2.27 -6.57
N THR A 463 -21.34 1.88 -5.31
CA THR A 463 -21.04 2.71 -4.14
C THR A 463 -19.61 2.50 -3.61
N THR A 464 -18.84 1.57 -4.19
CA THR A 464 -17.45 1.32 -3.80
C THR A 464 -16.49 2.15 -4.63
N GLU A 465 -15.57 2.83 -3.94
CA GLU A 465 -14.46 3.51 -4.59
C GLU A 465 -13.39 2.49 -5.02
N TYR A 466 -13.41 2.11 -6.29
CA TYR A 466 -12.37 1.25 -6.86
C TYR A 466 -11.21 2.07 -7.42
N LYS A 467 -10.03 1.46 -7.52
CA LYS A 467 -8.92 1.98 -8.32
C LYS A 467 -9.32 2.06 -9.81
N THR A 468 -8.54 2.77 -10.62
CA THR A 468 -8.83 3.04 -12.04
C THR A 468 -9.08 1.80 -12.91
N GLU A 469 -8.61 0.63 -12.49
CA GLU A 469 -8.74 -0.64 -13.22
C GLU A 469 -10.19 -1.19 -13.28
N ASN A 470 -11.06 -0.81 -12.33
CA ASN A 470 -12.46 -1.25 -12.25
C ASN A 470 -13.44 -0.19 -12.78
N ILE A 471 -13.20 0.28 -13.97
CA ILE A 471 -13.91 1.39 -14.61
C ILE A 471 -15.41 1.13 -14.82
N HIS A 472 -15.80 -0.13 -15.03
CA HIS A 472 -17.22 -0.53 -15.16
C HIS A 472 -18.03 -0.16 -13.91
N SER A 473 -17.40 0.01 -12.75
CA SER A 473 -18.08 0.41 -11.51
C SER A 473 -18.71 1.81 -11.55
N CYS A 474 -18.37 2.62 -12.56
CA CYS A 474 -18.78 4.02 -12.64
C CYS A 474 -20.14 4.25 -13.31
N ASP A 475 -20.68 3.25 -14.01
CA ASP A 475 -21.95 3.36 -14.74
C ASP A 475 -22.79 2.11 -14.53
N ALA A 476 -24.11 2.30 -14.28
CA ALA A 476 -25.01 1.20 -13.97
C ALA A 476 -25.22 0.23 -15.16
N ASN A 477 -25.17 0.73 -16.41
CA ASN A 477 -25.27 -0.12 -17.59
C ASN A 477 -23.97 -0.92 -17.77
N GLU A 478 -22.84 -0.28 -17.56
CA GLU A 478 -21.54 -0.95 -17.65
C GLU A 478 -21.34 -2.00 -16.55
N ILE A 479 -21.82 -1.76 -15.34
CA ILE A 479 -21.90 -2.80 -14.29
C ILE A 479 -22.73 -3.98 -14.78
N SER A 480 -23.91 -3.72 -15.34
CA SER A 480 -24.81 -4.76 -15.84
C SER A 480 -24.16 -5.57 -16.97
N ASN A 481 -23.54 -4.90 -17.94
CA ASN A 481 -22.83 -5.53 -19.06
C ASN A 481 -21.65 -6.39 -18.56
N TYR A 482 -20.86 -5.87 -17.65
CA TYR A 482 -19.74 -6.60 -17.03
C TYR A 482 -20.24 -7.88 -16.33
N LEU A 483 -21.28 -7.77 -15.51
CA LEU A 483 -21.84 -8.89 -14.76
C LEU A 483 -22.47 -9.93 -15.68
N ASP A 484 -23.15 -9.53 -16.77
CA ASP A 484 -23.68 -10.46 -17.77
C ASP A 484 -22.55 -11.27 -18.42
N VAL A 485 -21.51 -10.61 -18.89
CA VAL A 485 -20.34 -11.29 -19.48
C VAL A 485 -19.69 -12.22 -18.45
N TYR A 486 -19.50 -11.75 -17.22
CA TYR A 486 -18.89 -12.52 -16.13
C TYR A 486 -19.65 -13.83 -15.88
N TYR A 487 -20.96 -13.76 -15.66
CA TYR A 487 -21.77 -14.95 -15.39
C TYR A 487 -21.92 -15.89 -16.59
N ARG A 488 -21.88 -15.38 -17.81
CA ARG A 488 -21.85 -16.23 -19.02
C ARG A 488 -20.53 -17.00 -19.13
N ILE A 489 -19.42 -16.42 -18.73
CA ILE A 489 -18.13 -17.14 -18.64
C ILE A 489 -18.23 -18.23 -17.57
N CYS A 490 -18.72 -17.89 -16.35
CA CYS A 490 -18.93 -18.87 -15.29
C CYS A 490 -19.81 -20.06 -15.76
N GLN A 491 -20.90 -19.77 -16.43
CA GLN A 491 -21.79 -20.79 -16.97
C GLN A 491 -21.10 -21.68 -18.03
N SER A 492 -20.35 -21.07 -18.94
CA SER A 492 -19.57 -21.80 -19.95
C SER A 492 -18.52 -22.71 -19.31
N LEU A 493 -17.86 -22.23 -18.28
CA LEU A 493 -16.87 -22.98 -17.51
C LEU A 493 -17.49 -24.19 -16.80
N THR A 494 -18.59 -23.98 -16.07
CA THR A 494 -19.30 -25.07 -15.36
C THR A 494 -19.82 -26.14 -16.30
N LEU A 495 -20.24 -25.77 -17.51
CA LEU A 495 -20.71 -26.73 -18.51
C LEU A 495 -19.58 -27.54 -19.15
N LYS A 496 -18.39 -26.95 -19.30
CA LYS A 496 -17.25 -27.58 -19.99
C LYS A 496 -16.41 -28.49 -19.11
N VAL A 497 -16.31 -28.15 -17.81
CA VAL A 497 -15.49 -28.88 -16.83
C VAL A 497 -16.23 -29.04 -15.50
N PRO A 498 -17.41 -29.71 -15.52
CA PRO A 498 -18.27 -29.84 -14.35
C PRO A 498 -17.58 -30.52 -13.16
N GLU A 499 -16.67 -31.45 -13.42
CA GLU A 499 -15.91 -32.18 -12.40
C GLU A 499 -14.83 -31.32 -11.68
N ARG A 500 -14.56 -30.11 -12.19
CA ARG A 500 -13.63 -29.14 -11.59
C ARG A 500 -14.30 -27.85 -11.13
N CYS A 501 -15.62 -27.78 -11.22
CA CYS A 501 -16.38 -26.58 -10.91
C CYS A 501 -17.49 -26.86 -9.90
N LEU A 502 -17.50 -26.12 -8.81
CA LEU A 502 -18.60 -26.05 -7.86
C LEU A 502 -19.31 -24.70 -7.99
N THR A 503 -20.62 -24.71 -8.15
CA THR A 503 -21.42 -23.48 -8.10
C THR A 503 -22.16 -23.40 -6.78
N VAL A 504 -21.96 -22.30 -6.05
CA VAL A 504 -22.56 -22.04 -4.73
C VAL A 504 -23.31 -20.71 -4.75
N SER A 505 -24.34 -20.58 -3.91
CA SER A 505 -24.98 -19.28 -3.68
C SER A 505 -24.28 -18.54 -2.54
N PHE A 506 -24.41 -17.21 -2.51
CA PHE A 506 -23.95 -16.43 -1.37
C PHE A 506 -24.69 -16.81 -0.09
N GLU A 507 -25.96 -17.14 -0.22
CA GLU A 507 -26.84 -17.58 0.86
C GLU A 507 -26.34 -18.89 1.50
N ASP A 508 -25.76 -19.80 0.71
CA ASP A 508 -25.18 -21.05 1.23
C ASP A 508 -23.94 -20.77 2.06
N ILE A 509 -23.13 -19.76 1.67
CA ILE A 509 -21.94 -19.35 2.45
C ILE A 509 -22.36 -18.85 3.84
N VAL A 510 -23.48 -18.14 3.92
CA VAL A 510 -23.98 -17.54 5.15
C VAL A 510 -24.73 -18.55 6.05
N LYS A 511 -25.59 -19.35 5.45
CA LYS A 511 -26.55 -20.21 6.18
C LYS A 511 -26.02 -21.59 6.50
N ALA A 512 -25.16 -22.14 5.65
CA ALA A 512 -24.72 -23.52 5.74
C ALA A 512 -23.22 -23.69 5.40
N PRO A 513 -22.31 -22.94 6.06
CA PRO A 513 -20.89 -22.95 5.72
C PRO A 513 -20.22 -24.32 5.92
N GLU A 514 -20.65 -25.11 6.89
CA GLU A 514 -20.13 -26.46 7.11
C GLU A 514 -20.46 -27.40 5.94
N TYR A 515 -21.70 -27.35 5.47
CA TYR A 515 -22.13 -28.12 4.30
C TYR A 515 -21.32 -27.72 3.06
N LEU A 516 -21.07 -26.42 2.89
CA LEU A 516 -20.28 -25.91 1.80
C LEU A 516 -18.82 -26.37 1.85
N VAL A 517 -18.19 -26.37 3.04
CA VAL A 517 -16.82 -26.92 3.21
C VAL A 517 -16.79 -28.41 2.85
N GLY A 518 -17.85 -29.17 3.17
CA GLY A 518 -18.01 -30.55 2.77
C GLY A 518 -18.03 -30.72 1.24
N GLN A 519 -18.82 -29.90 0.53
CA GLN A 519 -18.89 -29.90 -0.93
C GLN A 519 -17.55 -29.54 -1.58
N VAL A 520 -16.84 -28.53 -1.03
CA VAL A 520 -15.50 -28.16 -1.49
C VAL A 520 -14.52 -29.32 -1.29
N SER A 521 -14.56 -29.97 -0.13
CA SER A 521 -13.73 -31.14 0.18
C SER A 521 -13.96 -32.29 -0.81
N GLU A 522 -15.21 -32.55 -1.16
CA GLU A 522 -15.61 -33.55 -2.16
C GLU A 522 -15.08 -33.18 -3.56
N LEU A 523 -15.26 -31.93 -3.97
CA LEU A 523 -14.80 -31.42 -5.26
C LEU A 523 -13.29 -31.64 -5.46
N ILE A 524 -12.50 -31.28 -4.46
CA ILE A 524 -11.02 -31.36 -4.54
C ILE A 524 -10.46 -32.73 -4.14
N GLY A 525 -11.31 -33.65 -3.69
CA GLY A 525 -10.91 -34.99 -3.23
C GLY A 525 -10.05 -34.98 -1.96
N ARG A 526 -10.18 -33.95 -1.12
CA ARG A 526 -9.38 -33.76 0.12
C ARG A 526 -10.27 -33.23 1.25
N ALA A 527 -10.14 -33.79 2.44
CA ALA A 527 -10.86 -33.35 3.62
C ALA A 527 -10.29 -32.01 4.13
N LEU A 528 -11.16 -31.00 4.22
CA LEU A 528 -10.83 -29.70 4.83
C LEU A 528 -11.39 -29.67 6.25
N ASN A 529 -10.52 -29.77 7.24
CA ASN A 529 -10.92 -29.70 8.65
C ASN A 529 -11.02 -28.24 9.08
N VAL A 530 -12.23 -27.67 9.01
CA VAL A 530 -12.51 -26.26 9.37
C VAL A 530 -13.26 -26.24 10.70
N LYS A 531 -12.76 -25.47 11.69
CA LYS A 531 -13.48 -25.15 12.93
C LYS A 531 -14.28 -23.87 12.71
N TYR A 532 -15.59 -23.98 12.79
CA TYR A 532 -16.52 -22.87 12.57
C TYR A 532 -16.95 -22.23 13.91
N SER A 533 -17.17 -20.90 13.92
CA SER A 533 -17.73 -20.18 15.08
C SER A 533 -18.93 -19.33 14.66
N GLU A 534 -19.95 -19.22 15.52
CA GLU A 534 -21.18 -18.44 15.22
C GLU A 534 -20.93 -16.93 15.00
N GLN A 535 -19.80 -16.41 15.48
CA GLN A 535 -19.42 -14.99 15.27
C GLN A 535 -19.17 -14.63 13.81
N ASP A 536 -18.94 -15.60 12.94
CA ASP A 536 -18.68 -15.39 11.51
C ASP A 536 -19.94 -14.96 10.72
N ASN A 537 -21.14 -15.12 11.29
CA ASN A 537 -22.42 -14.79 10.63
C ASN A 537 -22.89 -13.34 10.83
N ALA A 538 -22.50 -12.68 11.90
CA ALA A 538 -23.11 -11.41 12.31
C ALA A 538 -22.85 -10.23 11.37
N SER A 539 -21.75 -10.24 10.60
CA SER A 539 -21.41 -9.15 9.67
C SER A 539 -22.17 -9.20 8.35
N LEU A 540 -22.82 -10.32 8.01
CA LEU A 540 -23.41 -10.57 6.70
C LEU A 540 -24.89 -10.17 6.61
N GLU A 541 -25.62 -10.09 7.73
CA GLU A 541 -27.06 -9.78 7.74
C GLU A 541 -27.40 -8.29 7.64
N TYR A 542 -26.53 -7.40 8.08
CA TYR A 542 -26.86 -5.98 8.32
C TYR A 542 -27.03 -5.12 7.04
N GLU A 543 -26.51 -5.54 5.91
CA GLU A 543 -26.52 -4.72 4.69
C GLU A 543 -27.78 -4.84 3.81
N SER A 544 -28.72 -5.76 4.12
CA SER A 544 -29.84 -6.10 3.21
C SER A 544 -30.80 -4.94 2.93
N LEU A 545 -31.08 -4.06 3.88
CA LEU A 545 -32.05 -2.96 3.75
C LEU A 545 -31.56 -1.88 2.77
N PHE A 546 -30.29 -1.49 2.85
CA PHE A 546 -29.70 -0.48 1.97
C PHE A 546 -29.56 -0.98 0.52
N ARG A 547 -29.29 -2.26 0.34
CA ARG A 547 -29.15 -2.89 -0.99
C ARG A 547 -30.43 -2.76 -1.80
N THR A 548 -31.60 -3.02 -1.20
CA THR A 548 -32.89 -2.94 -1.89
C THR A 548 -33.21 -1.51 -2.36
N GLN A 549 -32.93 -0.49 -1.54
CA GLN A 549 -33.19 0.90 -1.88
C GLN A 549 -32.25 1.39 -3.00
N TYR A 550 -30.95 1.12 -2.90
CA TYR A 550 -29.99 1.47 -3.95
C TYR A 550 -30.24 0.73 -5.26
N ALA A 551 -30.66 -0.54 -5.23
CA ALA A 551 -31.04 -1.29 -6.42
C ALA A 551 -32.22 -0.63 -7.15
N THR A 552 -33.19 -0.12 -6.39
CA THR A 552 -34.33 0.63 -6.94
C THR A 552 -33.89 1.94 -7.59
N MET A 553 -33.01 2.69 -6.93
CA MET A 553 -32.46 3.96 -7.44
C MET A 553 -31.62 3.76 -8.72
N ILE A 554 -30.78 2.73 -8.76
CA ILE A 554 -30.02 2.36 -9.96
C ILE A 554 -30.94 1.97 -11.11
N THR A 555 -32.02 1.24 -10.83
CA THR A 555 -32.99 0.85 -11.86
C THR A 555 -33.76 2.07 -12.40
N GLN A 556 -34.05 3.03 -11.54
CA GLN A 556 -34.72 4.30 -11.92
C GLN A 556 -33.78 5.22 -12.71
N SER A 557 -32.49 5.25 -12.41
CA SER A 557 -31.50 6.06 -13.14
C SER A 557 -31.22 5.54 -14.57
N LYS A 558 -31.68 4.33 -14.91
CA LYS A 558 -31.60 3.74 -16.26
C LYS A 558 -32.72 4.24 -17.20
N LYS A 559 -33.74 4.86 -16.66
CA LYS A 559 -34.81 5.51 -17.42
C LYS A 559 -34.52 7.00 -17.65
#